data_17de5c3df66441189a4d2477a966948e
#
_entry.id   17de5c3df66441189a4d2477a966948e
#
_cell.length_a   1.000
_cell.length_b   1.000
_cell.length_c   1.000
_cell.angle_alpha   90.00
_cell.angle_beta   90.00
_cell.angle_gamma   90.00
#
_symmetry.space_group_name_H-M   'P 1'
#
loop_
_entity.id
_entity.type
_entity.pdbx_description
1 polymer ?
#
loop_
_entity_poly.entity_id
_entity_poly.type
_entity_poly.pdbx_seq_one_letter_code
_entity_poly.pdbx_strand_id
1 'polypeptide(L)'
;MPSYAKALLEHWGVAVQDIPTSDAEQKQESDFLADFSGIRVLIEEKTKEDDLAYLSQRAQELEGGQIHAASLPIRRDETLSGLVRDASHQLRSSSDKQHDFRLMWFTATGPLAVGKYEQFMATLYGRTNILEMSASGYRRCYYFRHADFFRRAEVIDGAVVAHTDGRSISAKLCLNSLSPRFQALRKSPVLTPFGTAVEDPESLEAEGTAFVLDAALDRKHEGPLLEYLQQKYGTGPLMKFDLGYTSATILVPKNEA
;
A
#
# COMPACT_ATOMS: atom_id res chain seq x y z
N MET A 1 -8.91 -12.81 -15.13
CA MET A 1 -7.53 -13.16 -14.75
C MET A 1 -7.59 -13.96 -13.46
N PRO A 2 -6.63 -14.86 -13.18
CA PRO A 2 -6.58 -15.50 -11.86
C PRO A 2 -6.30 -14.44 -10.78
N SER A 3 -6.96 -14.56 -9.63
CA SER A 3 -6.75 -13.70 -8.46
C SER A 3 -5.41 -14.05 -7.80
N TYR A 4 -4.51 -13.08 -7.73
CA TYR A 4 -3.23 -13.24 -7.01
C TYR A 4 -3.45 -13.33 -5.50
N ALA A 5 -4.39 -12.57 -4.98
CA ALA A 5 -4.76 -12.57 -3.57
C ALA A 5 -5.28 -13.94 -3.15
N LYS A 6 -6.26 -14.48 -3.88
CA LYS A 6 -6.86 -15.79 -3.59
C LYS A 6 -5.81 -16.90 -3.65
N ALA A 7 -5.01 -16.94 -4.71
CA ALA A 7 -3.95 -17.95 -4.86
C ALA A 7 -2.94 -17.93 -3.71
N LEU A 8 -2.56 -16.72 -3.24
CA LEU A 8 -1.60 -16.59 -2.14
C LEU A 8 -2.24 -16.95 -0.80
N LEU A 9 -3.47 -16.55 -0.54
CA LEU A 9 -4.22 -16.90 0.67
C LEU A 9 -4.43 -18.42 0.78
N GLU A 10 -4.85 -19.06 -0.31
CA GLU A 10 -5.01 -20.52 -0.37
C GLU A 10 -3.68 -21.25 -0.14
N HIS A 11 -2.57 -20.73 -0.71
CA HIS A 11 -1.22 -21.24 -0.45
C HIS A 11 -0.83 -21.16 1.03
N TRP A 12 -1.27 -20.15 1.74
CA TRP A 12 -1.09 -20.00 3.21
C TRP A 12 -2.08 -20.83 4.04
N GLY A 13 -2.99 -21.57 3.40
CA GLY A 13 -4.01 -22.37 4.09
C GLY A 13 -5.17 -21.54 4.64
N VAL A 14 -5.36 -20.32 4.15
CA VAL A 14 -6.49 -19.46 4.50
C VAL A 14 -7.68 -19.83 3.65
N ALA A 15 -8.82 -20.10 4.29
CA ALA A 15 -10.06 -20.39 3.56
C ALA A 15 -10.61 -19.11 2.92
N VAL A 16 -10.96 -19.20 1.61
CA VAL A 16 -11.47 -18.07 0.84
C VAL A 16 -12.83 -18.42 0.25
N GLN A 17 -13.80 -17.53 0.41
CA GLN A 17 -15.14 -17.63 -0.16
C GLN A 17 -15.40 -16.45 -1.09
N ASP A 18 -15.64 -16.72 -2.37
CA ASP A 18 -16.03 -15.69 -3.34
C ASP A 18 -17.37 -15.07 -2.97
N ILE A 19 -17.49 -13.76 -3.12
CA ILE A 19 -18.76 -13.05 -2.97
C ILE A 19 -19.37 -12.94 -4.37
N PRO A 20 -20.55 -13.56 -4.61
CA PRO A 20 -21.19 -13.47 -5.92
C PRO A 20 -21.55 -12.02 -6.23
N THR A 21 -21.17 -11.55 -7.42
CA THR A 21 -21.62 -10.25 -7.94
C THR A 21 -23.13 -10.34 -8.20
N SER A 22 -23.89 -9.48 -7.59
CA SER A 22 -25.35 -9.39 -7.81
C SER A 22 -25.60 -8.51 -9.05
N ASP A 23 -25.72 -9.12 -10.23
CA ASP A 23 -26.11 -8.42 -11.46
C ASP A 23 -27.47 -7.75 -11.37
N ALA A 24 -28.36 -8.25 -10.49
CA ALA A 24 -29.72 -7.75 -10.34
C ALA A 24 -29.80 -6.40 -9.60
N GLU A 25 -28.83 -6.06 -8.76
CA GLU A 25 -28.86 -4.86 -7.91
C GLU A 25 -27.89 -3.76 -8.35
N GLN A 26 -27.11 -3.93 -9.42
CA GLN A 26 -26.01 -3.02 -9.82
C GLN A 26 -25.06 -2.68 -8.67
N LYS A 27 -24.98 -3.54 -7.65
CA LYS A 27 -24.20 -3.35 -6.45
C LYS A 27 -22.77 -3.85 -6.70
N GLN A 28 -21.80 -2.96 -6.66
CA GLN A 28 -20.38 -3.33 -6.70
C GLN A 28 -20.00 -3.85 -5.31
N GLU A 29 -19.90 -5.17 -5.17
CA GLU A 29 -19.49 -5.83 -3.93
C GLU A 29 -17.99 -6.14 -3.95
N SER A 30 -17.42 -6.44 -2.77
CA SER A 30 -16.05 -6.90 -2.62
C SER A 30 -15.87 -8.29 -3.23
N ASP A 31 -14.61 -8.64 -3.57
CA ASP A 31 -14.32 -9.86 -4.31
C ASP A 31 -14.54 -11.13 -3.48
N PHE A 32 -14.07 -11.14 -2.22
CA PHE A 32 -14.17 -12.34 -1.39
C PHE A 32 -14.05 -12.07 0.11
N LEU A 33 -14.39 -13.11 0.87
CA LEU A 33 -14.27 -13.21 2.31
C LEU A 33 -13.21 -14.27 2.65
N ALA A 34 -12.20 -13.90 3.44
CA ALA A 34 -11.14 -14.79 3.90
C ALA A 34 -11.31 -15.11 5.39
N ASP A 35 -11.05 -16.36 5.80
CA ASP A 35 -11.12 -16.78 7.21
C ASP A 35 -9.72 -17.11 7.73
N PHE A 36 -9.24 -16.27 8.65
CA PHE A 36 -7.97 -16.42 9.34
C PHE A 36 -8.21 -17.02 10.75
N SER A 37 -8.39 -18.34 10.83
CA SER A 37 -8.63 -19.04 12.11
C SER A 37 -9.84 -18.50 12.88
N GLY A 38 -10.96 -18.30 12.20
CA GLY A 38 -12.21 -17.79 12.76
C GLY A 38 -12.36 -16.26 12.71
N ILE A 39 -11.34 -15.54 12.27
CA ILE A 39 -11.43 -14.10 12.00
C ILE A 39 -11.73 -13.86 10.52
N ARG A 40 -12.87 -13.25 10.24
CA ARG A 40 -13.39 -13.04 8.88
C ARG A 40 -12.98 -11.69 8.35
N VAL A 41 -12.31 -11.69 7.21
CA VAL A 41 -11.78 -10.49 6.56
C VAL A 41 -12.44 -10.31 5.21
N LEU A 42 -13.10 -9.17 5.02
CA LEU A 42 -13.62 -8.76 3.73
C LEU A 42 -12.50 -8.18 2.90
N ILE A 43 -12.28 -8.69 1.68
CA ILE A 43 -11.15 -8.31 0.82
C ILE A 43 -11.65 -7.83 -0.54
N GLU A 44 -11.11 -6.69 -0.95
CA GLU A 44 -11.26 -6.14 -2.30
C GLU A 44 -9.90 -6.15 -2.99
N GLU A 45 -9.79 -6.86 -4.12
CA GLU A 45 -8.55 -6.99 -4.88
C GLU A 45 -8.49 -6.02 -6.06
N LYS A 46 -7.33 -5.38 -6.23
CA LYS A 46 -7.00 -4.55 -7.39
C LYS A 46 -5.64 -4.94 -7.94
N THR A 47 -5.58 -5.23 -9.24
CA THR A 47 -4.32 -5.50 -9.93
C THR A 47 -3.97 -4.32 -10.84
N LYS A 48 -2.69 -3.93 -10.83
CA LYS A 48 -2.17 -2.90 -11.72
C LYS A 48 -1.06 -3.47 -12.60
N GLU A 49 -1.37 -3.62 -13.87
CA GLU A 49 -0.43 -4.03 -14.90
C GLU A 49 0.34 -2.85 -15.49
N ASP A 50 1.42 -3.13 -16.22
CA ASP A 50 2.09 -2.13 -17.03
C ASP A 50 1.26 -1.78 -18.27
N ASP A 51 1.41 -0.55 -18.72
CA ASP A 51 0.76 -0.07 -19.93
C ASP A 51 1.28 -0.84 -21.16
N LEU A 52 0.36 -1.22 -22.06
CA LEU A 52 0.71 -1.97 -23.28
C LEU A 52 1.67 -1.21 -24.19
N ALA A 53 1.55 0.12 -24.28
CA ALA A 53 2.46 0.95 -25.06
C ALA A 53 3.89 0.90 -24.48
N TYR A 54 4.01 0.97 -23.14
CA TYR A 54 5.28 0.80 -22.44
C TYR A 54 5.90 -0.58 -22.70
N LEU A 55 5.09 -1.65 -22.60
CA LEU A 55 5.57 -3.02 -22.84
C LEU A 55 6.06 -3.22 -24.28
N SER A 56 5.34 -2.64 -25.25
CA SER A 56 5.71 -2.67 -26.68
C SER A 56 7.02 -1.93 -26.93
N GLN A 57 7.15 -0.69 -26.43
CA GLN A 57 8.39 0.08 -26.53
C GLN A 57 9.59 -0.67 -25.94
N ARG A 58 9.42 -1.20 -24.72
CA ARG A 58 10.43 -2.01 -24.05
C ARG A 58 10.87 -3.21 -24.90
N ALA A 59 9.91 -3.94 -25.49
CA ALA A 59 10.22 -5.08 -26.35
C ALA A 59 11.05 -4.66 -27.57
N GLN A 60 10.65 -3.59 -28.25
CA GLN A 60 11.36 -3.05 -29.43
C GLN A 60 12.80 -2.62 -29.10
N GLU A 61 13.02 -1.94 -27.98
CA GLU A 61 14.36 -1.50 -27.56
C GLU A 61 15.27 -2.70 -27.28
N LEU A 62 14.76 -3.69 -26.52
CA LEU A 62 15.54 -4.88 -26.17
C LEU A 62 15.84 -5.79 -27.38
N GLU A 63 14.87 -5.99 -28.30
CA GLU A 63 15.04 -6.72 -29.54
C GLU A 63 16.03 -6.01 -30.49
N GLY A 64 16.03 -4.67 -30.46
CA GLY A 64 17.02 -3.85 -31.16
C GLY A 64 18.40 -3.82 -30.52
N GLY A 65 18.65 -4.59 -29.48
CA GLY A 65 19.93 -4.62 -28.76
C GLY A 65 20.21 -3.41 -27.87
N GLN A 66 19.18 -2.59 -27.58
CA GLN A 66 19.30 -1.39 -26.77
C GLN A 66 19.00 -1.67 -25.30
N ILE A 67 19.59 -0.90 -24.39
CA ILE A 67 19.25 -0.92 -22.98
C ILE A 67 17.93 -0.17 -22.79
N HIS A 68 16.97 -0.83 -22.14
CA HIS A 68 15.74 -0.18 -21.73
C HIS A 68 15.86 0.38 -20.32
N ALA A 69 15.53 1.66 -20.13
CA ALA A 69 15.51 2.32 -18.83
C ALA A 69 14.17 3.02 -18.60
N ALA A 70 13.58 2.78 -17.44
CA ALA A 70 12.34 3.44 -17.02
C ALA A 70 12.44 3.88 -15.55
N SER A 71 11.72 4.92 -15.19
CA SER A 71 11.66 5.41 -13.81
C SER A 71 10.25 5.80 -13.41
N LEU A 72 9.91 5.54 -12.14
CA LEU A 72 8.66 5.93 -11.51
C LEU A 72 8.94 6.77 -10.26
N PRO A 73 8.36 7.98 -10.15
CA PRO A 73 8.52 8.79 -8.94
C PRO A 73 7.79 8.13 -7.76
N ILE A 74 8.50 7.95 -6.64
CA ILE A 74 7.91 7.38 -5.42
C ILE A 74 7.20 8.49 -4.63
N ARG A 75 6.00 8.78 -5.04
CA ARG A 75 5.11 9.74 -4.38
C ARG A 75 3.66 9.30 -4.54
N ARG A 76 2.73 9.99 -3.86
CA ARG A 76 1.30 9.76 -4.07
C ARG A 76 0.94 9.89 -5.55
N ASP A 77 0.17 8.94 -6.04
CA ASP A 77 -0.32 8.86 -7.40
C ASP A 77 -1.85 8.92 -7.43
N GLU A 78 -2.42 9.78 -8.31
CA GLU A 78 -3.87 10.00 -8.37
C GLU A 78 -4.61 8.79 -8.95
N THR A 79 -4.00 8.06 -9.88
CA THR A 79 -4.60 6.83 -10.45
C THR A 79 -4.70 5.76 -9.38
N LEU A 80 -3.62 5.56 -8.61
CA LEU A 80 -3.59 4.61 -7.50
C LEU A 80 -4.55 5.03 -6.38
N SER A 81 -4.66 6.33 -6.08
CA SER A 81 -5.67 6.86 -5.15
C SER A 81 -7.11 6.60 -5.64
N GLY A 82 -7.33 6.63 -6.96
CA GLY A 82 -8.59 6.21 -7.58
C GLY A 82 -8.94 4.76 -7.26
N LEU A 83 -7.98 3.83 -7.40
CA LEU A 83 -8.17 2.42 -7.04
C LEU A 83 -8.54 2.24 -5.56
N VAL A 84 -7.88 2.98 -4.65
CA VAL A 84 -8.21 2.93 -3.20
C VAL A 84 -9.61 3.46 -2.93
N ARG A 85 -10.02 4.52 -3.65
CA ARG A 85 -11.39 5.05 -3.55
C ARG A 85 -12.42 4.01 -3.95
N ASP A 86 -12.21 3.37 -5.09
CA ASP A 86 -13.15 2.40 -5.65
C ASP A 86 -13.23 1.15 -4.77
N ALA A 87 -12.09 0.63 -4.28
CA ALA A 87 -12.05 -0.44 -3.29
C ALA A 87 -12.79 -0.06 -1.99
N SER A 88 -12.61 1.17 -1.50
CA SER A 88 -13.33 1.66 -0.32
C SER A 88 -14.86 1.67 -0.53
N HIS A 89 -15.35 1.99 -1.73
CA HIS A 89 -16.78 1.92 -2.04
C HIS A 89 -17.29 0.48 -2.04
N GLN A 90 -16.57 -0.45 -2.64
CA GLN A 90 -16.92 -1.87 -2.69
C GLN A 90 -16.92 -2.51 -1.29
N LEU A 91 -15.88 -2.26 -0.49
CA LEU A 91 -15.80 -2.71 0.92
C LEU A 91 -16.96 -2.17 1.77
N ARG A 92 -17.39 -0.91 1.53
CA ARG A 92 -18.55 -0.34 2.23
C ARG A 92 -19.87 -0.96 1.76
N SER A 93 -20.01 -1.21 0.46
CA SER A 93 -21.20 -1.84 -0.12
C SER A 93 -21.43 -3.26 0.40
N SER A 94 -20.35 -3.97 0.75
CA SER A 94 -20.41 -5.34 1.30
C SER A 94 -20.43 -5.36 2.84
N SER A 95 -20.72 -4.25 3.50
CA SER A 95 -20.71 -4.14 4.97
C SER A 95 -21.82 -4.94 5.66
N ASP A 96 -22.83 -5.40 4.92
CA ASP A 96 -23.88 -6.33 5.36
C ASP A 96 -23.38 -7.77 5.56
N LYS A 97 -22.25 -8.15 4.95
CA LYS A 97 -21.60 -9.44 5.18
C LYS A 97 -20.95 -9.44 6.56
N GLN A 98 -21.12 -10.53 7.31
CA GLN A 98 -20.48 -10.66 8.62
C GLN A 98 -18.95 -10.74 8.46
N HIS A 99 -18.23 -9.75 8.98
CA HIS A 99 -16.79 -9.64 8.94
C HIS A 99 -16.26 -8.89 10.16
N ASP A 100 -15.00 -9.13 10.51
CA ASP A 100 -14.29 -8.46 11.59
C ASP A 100 -13.46 -7.28 11.04
N PHE A 101 -12.80 -7.47 9.88
CA PHE A 101 -11.93 -6.48 9.26
C PHE A 101 -12.21 -6.32 7.77
N ARG A 102 -11.73 -5.18 7.22
CA ARG A 102 -11.79 -4.83 5.80
C ARG A 102 -10.40 -4.50 5.29
N LEU A 103 -9.92 -5.28 4.33
CA LEU A 103 -8.63 -5.09 3.70
C LEU A 103 -8.78 -4.83 2.20
N MET A 104 -7.97 -3.92 1.68
CA MET A 104 -7.71 -3.84 0.26
C MET A 104 -6.52 -4.74 -0.07
N TRP A 105 -6.57 -5.43 -1.20
CA TRP A 105 -5.43 -6.16 -1.74
C TRP A 105 -5.01 -5.53 -3.06
N PHE A 106 -3.76 -5.10 -3.14
CA PHE A 106 -3.18 -4.52 -4.34
C PHE A 106 -2.03 -5.37 -4.83
N THR A 107 -2.07 -5.77 -6.10
CA THR A 107 -0.96 -6.48 -6.74
C THR A 107 -0.46 -5.69 -7.95
N ALA A 108 0.82 -5.33 -7.94
CA ALA A 108 1.51 -4.78 -9.09
C ALA A 108 2.19 -5.89 -9.90
N THR A 109 2.05 -5.85 -11.21
CA THR A 109 2.65 -6.81 -12.13
C THR A 109 3.50 -6.12 -13.19
N GLY A 110 4.35 -6.92 -13.85
CA GLY A 110 5.19 -6.46 -14.96
C GLY A 110 6.53 -5.85 -14.53
N PRO A 111 7.32 -5.37 -15.48
CA PRO A 111 8.65 -4.81 -15.26
C PRO A 111 8.73 -3.66 -14.25
N LEU A 112 7.67 -2.84 -14.13
CA LEU A 112 7.61 -1.72 -13.19
C LEU A 112 6.93 -2.08 -11.86
N ALA A 113 6.69 -3.35 -11.58
CA ALA A 113 5.92 -3.81 -10.41
C ALA A 113 6.46 -3.28 -9.09
N VAL A 114 7.79 -3.30 -8.88
CA VAL A 114 8.43 -2.79 -7.66
C VAL A 114 8.18 -1.28 -7.49
N GLY A 115 8.32 -0.51 -8.56
CA GLY A 115 8.06 0.94 -8.54
C GLY A 115 6.61 1.26 -8.19
N LYS A 116 5.65 0.53 -8.78
CA LYS A 116 4.22 0.68 -8.48
C LYS A 116 3.88 0.27 -7.05
N TYR A 117 4.50 -0.80 -6.55
CA TYR A 117 4.38 -1.23 -5.16
C TYR A 117 4.79 -0.10 -4.18
N GLU A 118 5.97 0.49 -4.39
CA GLU A 118 6.45 1.61 -3.56
C GLU A 118 5.57 2.87 -3.70
N GLN A 119 5.11 3.15 -4.90
CA GLN A 119 4.21 4.26 -5.20
C GLN A 119 2.84 4.07 -4.52
N PHE A 120 2.34 2.83 -4.48
CA PHE A 120 1.10 2.51 -3.78
C PHE A 120 1.24 2.66 -2.26
N MET A 121 2.35 2.20 -1.69
CA MET A 121 2.67 2.44 -0.27
C MET A 121 2.73 3.95 0.05
N ALA A 122 3.36 4.75 -0.82
CA ALA A 122 3.40 6.19 -0.66
C ALA A 122 2.00 6.83 -0.76
N THR A 123 1.12 6.29 -1.60
CA THR A 123 -0.27 6.73 -1.76
C THR A 123 -1.11 6.41 -0.53
N LEU A 124 -0.99 5.20 0.03
CA LEU A 124 -1.72 4.79 1.23
C LEU A 124 -1.35 5.66 2.44
N TYR A 125 -0.06 5.81 2.69
CA TYR A 125 0.44 6.42 3.92
C TYR A 125 0.75 7.91 3.84
N GLY A 126 0.84 8.50 2.65
CA GLY A 126 1.28 9.90 2.50
C GLY A 126 2.64 10.15 3.15
N ARG A 127 3.58 9.22 2.93
CA ARG A 127 4.90 9.23 3.59
C ARG A 127 5.77 10.38 3.09
N THR A 128 6.59 10.93 4.00
CA THR A 128 7.72 11.83 3.69
C THR A 128 8.87 11.57 4.65
N ASN A 129 10.03 12.15 4.39
CA ASN A 129 11.15 12.11 5.33
C ASN A 129 11.27 13.43 6.06
N ILE A 130 11.53 13.37 7.36
CA ILE A 130 11.71 14.51 8.23
C ILE A 130 13.11 14.43 8.83
N LEU A 131 13.88 15.50 8.63
CA LEU A 131 15.19 15.73 9.23
C LEU A 131 14.99 16.50 10.53
N GLU A 132 15.60 16.03 11.61
CA GLU A 132 15.76 16.76 12.85
C GLU A 132 17.08 17.52 12.81
N MET A 133 17.02 18.86 12.88
CA MET A 133 18.20 19.72 12.71
C MET A 133 19.25 19.56 13.80
N SER A 134 18.85 19.05 14.96
CA SER A 134 19.72 18.82 16.13
C SER A 134 20.27 17.39 16.21
N ALA A 135 19.82 16.49 15.34
CA ALA A 135 20.20 15.07 15.33
C ALA A 135 20.85 14.67 13.99
N SER A 136 21.58 13.58 13.98
CA SER A 136 22.10 12.97 12.75
C SER A 136 21.04 12.06 12.13
N GLY A 137 20.69 12.29 10.88
CA GLY A 137 19.80 11.44 10.12
C GLY A 137 18.37 11.97 9.95
N TYR A 138 17.57 11.20 9.26
CA TYR A 138 16.17 11.49 9.02
C TYR A 138 15.30 10.32 9.46
N ARG A 139 14.05 10.61 9.80
CA ARG A 139 13.03 9.61 10.09
C ARG A 139 11.89 9.71 9.07
N ARG A 140 11.31 8.57 8.74
CA ARG A 140 10.09 8.53 7.93
C ARG A 140 8.93 9.08 8.76
N CYS A 141 8.08 9.92 8.13
CA CYS A 141 6.84 10.39 8.73
C CYS A 141 5.64 9.83 7.97
N TYR A 142 4.77 9.14 8.69
CA TYR A 142 3.51 8.61 8.18
C TYR A 142 2.42 9.68 8.29
N TYR A 143 1.51 9.71 7.31
CA TYR A 143 0.36 10.61 7.25
C TYR A 143 0.71 12.10 7.17
N PHE A 144 1.93 12.42 6.81
CA PHE A 144 2.36 13.82 6.67
C PHE A 144 1.70 14.50 5.47
N ARG A 145 1.58 13.78 4.36
CA ARG A 145 0.90 14.24 3.14
C ARG A 145 -0.53 13.72 3.08
N HIS A 146 -1.26 14.08 2.03
CA HIS A 146 -2.53 13.46 1.75
C HIS A 146 -2.36 11.94 1.62
N ALA A 147 -2.97 11.20 2.54
CA ALA A 147 -2.90 9.77 2.66
C ALA A 147 -4.28 9.16 2.45
N ASP A 148 -4.37 8.09 1.65
CA ASP A 148 -5.66 7.45 1.44
C ASP A 148 -6.13 6.65 2.67
N PHE A 149 -5.23 6.14 3.49
CA PHE A 149 -5.57 5.57 4.80
C PHE A 149 -6.21 6.59 5.75
N PHE A 150 -5.68 7.83 5.80
CA PHE A 150 -6.28 8.89 6.59
C PHE A 150 -7.71 9.21 6.13
N ARG A 151 -7.91 9.33 4.81
CA ARG A 151 -9.21 9.69 4.24
C ARG A 151 -10.26 8.58 4.38
N ARG A 152 -9.85 7.33 4.60
CA ARG A 152 -10.70 6.14 4.58
C ARG A 152 -10.53 5.27 5.82
N ALA A 153 -10.10 5.86 6.92
CA ALA A 153 -9.84 5.18 8.19
C ALA A 153 -11.05 4.39 8.70
N GLU A 154 -12.25 4.90 8.47
CA GLU A 154 -13.50 4.23 8.89
C GLU A 154 -13.85 2.99 8.05
N VAL A 155 -13.22 2.82 6.88
CA VAL A 155 -13.58 1.75 5.94
C VAL A 155 -12.46 0.75 5.74
N ILE A 156 -11.21 1.21 5.61
CA ILE A 156 -10.05 0.39 5.29
C ILE A 156 -9.19 0.23 6.54
N ASP A 157 -9.11 -0.98 7.08
CA ASP A 157 -8.33 -1.31 8.28
C ASP A 157 -6.86 -1.55 7.96
N GLY A 158 -6.58 -1.97 6.74
CA GLY A 158 -5.26 -2.19 6.22
C GLY A 158 -5.29 -2.53 4.73
N ALA A 159 -4.11 -2.72 4.17
CA ALA A 159 -3.98 -3.18 2.80
C ALA A 159 -2.85 -4.19 2.68
N VAL A 160 -3.06 -5.25 1.91
CA VAL A 160 -1.96 -6.07 1.42
C VAL A 160 -1.44 -5.43 0.15
N VAL A 161 -0.16 -5.12 0.13
CA VAL A 161 0.51 -4.57 -1.04
C VAL A 161 1.49 -5.62 -1.55
N ALA A 162 1.28 -6.08 -2.78
CA ALA A 162 2.07 -7.13 -3.39
C ALA A 162 2.65 -6.69 -4.73
N HIS A 163 3.75 -7.33 -5.12
CA HIS A 163 4.27 -7.24 -6.47
C HIS A 163 4.79 -8.61 -6.94
N THR A 164 4.77 -8.83 -8.24
CA THR A 164 5.27 -10.06 -8.84
C THR A 164 6.00 -9.78 -10.15
N ASP A 165 7.06 -10.56 -10.39
CA ASP A 165 7.78 -10.64 -11.66
C ASP A 165 7.30 -11.80 -12.53
N GLY A 166 6.22 -12.49 -12.13
CA GLY A 166 5.68 -13.68 -12.78
C GLY A 166 6.33 -15.00 -12.33
N ARG A 167 7.38 -14.97 -11.50
CA ARG A 167 8.06 -16.16 -10.93
C ARG A 167 7.87 -16.24 -9.42
N SER A 168 7.93 -15.10 -8.78
CA SER A 168 7.78 -14.95 -7.34
C SER A 168 6.79 -13.81 -7.03
N ILE A 169 6.14 -13.91 -5.87
CA ILE A 169 5.30 -12.85 -5.34
C ILE A 169 5.84 -12.43 -3.99
N SER A 170 5.98 -11.12 -3.80
CA SER A 170 6.30 -10.52 -2.52
C SER A 170 5.09 -9.72 -2.05
N ALA A 171 4.66 -9.92 -0.81
CA ALA A 171 3.51 -9.26 -0.24
C ALA A 171 3.82 -8.72 1.16
N LYS A 172 3.29 -7.55 1.48
CA LYS A 172 3.39 -6.91 2.78
C LYS A 172 2.01 -6.48 3.27
N LEU A 173 1.69 -6.76 4.53
CA LEU A 173 0.50 -6.22 5.18
C LEU A 173 0.79 -4.82 5.72
N CYS A 174 0.08 -3.83 5.24
CA CYS A 174 0.15 -2.43 5.64
C CYS A 174 -1.01 -2.12 6.58
N LEU A 175 -0.74 -1.86 7.85
CA LEU A 175 -1.76 -1.55 8.83
C LEU A 175 -2.15 -0.07 8.76
N ASN A 176 -3.45 0.21 8.84
CA ASN A 176 -3.94 1.58 8.98
C ASN A 176 -4.08 1.94 10.46
N SER A 177 -3.06 2.56 11.05
CA SER A 177 -3.09 2.92 12.48
C SER A 177 -4.15 3.97 12.85
N LEU A 178 -4.79 4.58 11.85
CA LEU A 178 -5.91 5.52 12.06
C LEU A 178 -7.28 4.83 12.01
N SER A 179 -7.34 3.53 11.68
CA SER A 179 -8.59 2.76 11.73
C SER A 179 -9.07 2.56 13.16
N PRO A 180 -10.38 2.70 13.44
CA PRO A 180 -10.94 2.36 14.75
C PRO A 180 -10.77 0.89 15.13
N ARG A 181 -10.49 0.00 14.16
CA ARG A 181 -10.24 -1.43 14.37
C ARG A 181 -8.75 -1.81 14.40
N PHE A 182 -7.85 -0.83 14.30
CA PHE A 182 -6.41 -1.06 14.21
C PHE A 182 -5.87 -1.96 15.33
N GLN A 183 -6.18 -1.65 16.60
CA GLN A 183 -5.66 -2.42 17.74
C GLN A 183 -6.16 -3.87 17.78
N ALA A 184 -7.38 -4.11 17.28
CA ALA A 184 -7.93 -5.46 17.14
C ALA A 184 -7.26 -6.22 15.99
N LEU A 185 -7.09 -5.59 14.83
CA LEU A 185 -6.39 -6.17 13.67
C LEU A 185 -4.94 -6.53 14.01
N ARG A 186 -4.21 -5.62 14.65
CA ARG A 186 -2.81 -5.79 15.06
C ARG A 186 -2.56 -7.01 15.93
N LYS A 187 -3.55 -7.40 16.75
CA LYS A 187 -3.48 -8.53 17.67
C LYS A 187 -4.11 -9.81 17.12
N SER A 188 -4.64 -9.75 15.90
CA SER A 188 -5.37 -10.84 15.29
C SER A 188 -4.45 -11.83 14.57
N PRO A 189 -4.92 -13.07 14.31
CA PRO A 189 -4.19 -14.06 13.51
C PRO A 189 -4.04 -13.67 12.04
N VAL A 190 -4.68 -12.60 11.58
CA VAL A 190 -4.53 -12.07 10.21
C VAL A 190 -3.07 -11.75 9.88
N LEU A 191 -2.26 -11.35 10.87
CA LEU A 191 -0.85 -11.02 10.66
C LEU A 191 0.05 -12.27 10.48
N THR A 192 -0.40 -13.42 10.94
CA THR A 192 0.43 -14.65 11.02
C THR A 192 1.09 -15.03 9.68
N PRO A 193 0.39 -15.06 8.52
CA PRO A 193 1.00 -15.45 7.26
C PRO A 193 2.06 -14.49 6.74
N PHE A 194 2.03 -13.23 7.20
CA PHE A 194 2.96 -12.17 6.76
C PHE A 194 4.29 -12.18 7.55
N GLY A 195 4.34 -12.81 8.74
CA GLY A 195 5.54 -12.84 9.57
C GLY A 195 6.10 -11.44 9.85
N THR A 196 7.33 -11.16 9.39
CA THR A 196 7.97 -9.85 9.51
C THR A 196 7.58 -8.86 8.40
N ALA A 197 6.83 -9.31 7.39
CA ALA A 197 6.39 -8.45 6.29
C ALA A 197 5.12 -7.67 6.66
N VAL A 198 5.17 -6.96 7.80
CA VAL A 198 4.09 -6.08 8.27
C VAL A 198 4.64 -4.66 8.38
N GLU A 199 3.94 -3.70 7.80
CA GLU A 199 4.21 -2.27 7.98
C GLU A 199 3.25 -1.73 9.05
N ASP A 200 3.78 -1.49 10.24
CA ASP A 200 3.03 -1.00 11.41
C ASP A 200 3.60 0.35 11.85
N PRO A 201 2.93 1.47 11.52
CA PRO A 201 3.42 2.79 11.87
C PRO A 201 3.61 3.01 13.38
N GLU A 202 2.73 2.44 14.23
CA GLU A 202 2.88 2.59 15.68
C GLU A 202 4.07 1.80 16.25
N SER A 203 4.37 0.62 15.70
CA SER A 203 5.58 -0.11 16.10
C SER A 203 6.83 0.67 15.75
N LEU A 204 6.91 1.20 14.52
CA LEU A 204 8.04 2.01 14.06
C LEU A 204 8.17 3.33 14.85
N GLU A 205 7.04 3.92 15.25
CA GLU A 205 7.00 5.09 16.15
C GLU A 205 7.56 4.73 17.52
N ALA A 206 7.11 3.63 18.11
CA ALA A 206 7.57 3.17 19.43
C ALA A 206 9.07 2.81 19.45
N GLU A 207 9.60 2.31 18.32
CA GLU A 207 11.02 2.06 18.11
C GLU A 207 11.84 3.35 17.89
N GLY A 208 11.19 4.50 17.75
CA GLY A 208 11.83 5.78 17.45
C GLY A 208 12.36 5.91 16.01
N THR A 209 11.99 4.99 15.11
CA THR A 209 12.44 4.95 13.72
C THR A 209 11.52 5.73 12.77
N ALA A 210 10.31 6.08 13.22
CA ALA A 210 9.35 6.85 12.46
C ALA A 210 8.66 7.95 13.28
N PHE A 211 8.11 8.93 12.58
CA PHE A 211 7.12 9.87 13.08
C PHE A 211 5.73 9.46 12.56
N VAL A 212 4.69 9.65 13.36
CA VAL A 212 3.29 9.46 12.97
C VAL A 212 2.50 10.74 13.20
N LEU A 213 1.90 11.27 12.13
CA LEU A 213 1.09 12.47 12.19
C LEU A 213 -0.40 12.07 12.26
N ASP A 214 -0.87 11.82 13.47
CA ASP A 214 -2.21 11.32 13.79
C ASP A 214 -3.25 12.41 14.05
N ALA A 215 -2.82 13.70 14.05
CA ALA A 215 -3.72 14.83 14.24
C ALA A 215 -4.53 15.17 12.97
N ALA A 216 -5.74 15.68 13.16
CA ALA A 216 -6.64 16.16 12.09
C ALA A 216 -6.25 17.58 11.63
N LEU A 217 -5.02 17.76 11.15
CA LEU A 217 -4.49 19.03 10.63
C LEU A 217 -4.64 19.09 9.10
N ASP A 218 -4.69 20.29 8.55
CA ASP A 218 -4.67 20.49 7.09
C ASP A 218 -3.28 20.14 6.52
N ARG A 219 -3.22 19.13 5.64
CA ARG A 219 -1.98 18.66 5.01
C ARG A 219 -1.44 19.57 3.90
N LYS A 220 -2.10 20.68 3.62
CA LYS A 220 -1.64 21.68 2.64
C LYS A 220 -0.53 22.58 3.19
N HIS A 221 -0.49 22.77 4.50
CA HIS A 221 0.42 23.69 5.18
C HIS A 221 1.43 22.93 6.03
N GLU A 222 2.69 22.91 5.60
CA GLU A 222 3.76 22.12 6.25
C GLU A 222 4.15 22.64 7.65
N GLY A 223 4.14 23.95 7.85
CA GLY A 223 4.51 24.58 9.14
C GLY A 223 3.78 24.00 10.33
N PRO A 224 2.43 24.06 10.38
CA PRO A 224 1.65 23.48 11.47
C PRO A 224 1.87 21.97 11.67
N LEU A 225 2.18 21.22 10.60
CA LEU A 225 2.47 19.78 10.69
C LEU A 225 3.80 19.54 11.40
N LEU A 226 4.83 20.32 11.05
CA LEU A 226 6.15 20.23 11.68
C LEU A 226 6.11 20.68 13.14
N GLU A 227 5.39 21.76 13.45
CA GLU A 227 5.16 22.23 14.82
C GLU A 227 4.47 21.17 15.67
N TYR A 228 3.43 20.52 15.15
CA TYR A 228 2.76 19.39 15.82
C TYR A 228 3.74 18.25 16.14
N LEU A 229 4.55 17.85 15.17
CA LEU A 229 5.54 16.78 15.38
C LEU A 229 6.59 17.19 16.41
N GLN A 230 7.09 18.44 16.39
CA GLN A 230 8.01 18.96 17.40
C GLN A 230 7.43 18.86 18.81
N GLN A 231 6.19 19.28 18.98
CA GLN A 231 5.48 19.21 20.27
C GLN A 231 5.23 17.78 20.71
N LYS A 232 4.74 16.92 19.80
CA LYS A 232 4.43 15.51 20.09
C LYS A 232 5.66 14.73 20.56
N TYR A 233 6.81 14.96 19.92
CA TYR A 233 8.02 14.18 20.18
C TYR A 233 9.08 14.90 21.04
N GLY A 234 8.84 16.16 21.42
CA GLY A 234 9.79 16.95 22.18
C GLY A 234 11.12 17.17 21.45
N THR A 235 11.08 17.27 20.12
CA THR A 235 12.29 17.42 19.28
C THR A 235 12.63 18.88 19.03
N GLY A 236 13.88 19.13 18.59
CA GLY A 236 14.31 20.41 18.06
C GLY A 236 13.64 20.75 16.72
N PRO A 237 14.12 21.78 16.02
CA PRO A 237 13.56 22.17 14.73
C PRO A 237 13.58 21.03 13.72
N LEU A 238 12.42 20.77 13.11
CA LEU A 238 12.20 19.77 12.09
C LEU A 238 12.13 20.42 10.71
N MET A 239 12.64 19.72 9.71
CA MET A 239 12.56 20.11 8.31
C MET A 239 12.12 18.94 7.46
N LYS A 240 11.17 19.17 6.55
CA LYS A 240 10.84 18.17 5.53
C LYS A 240 12.03 18.00 4.60
N PHE A 241 12.47 16.75 4.45
CA PHE A 241 13.58 16.38 3.60
C PHE A 241 13.08 15.51 2.45
N ASP A 242 12.69 16.17 1.37
CA ASP A 242 12.08 15.53 0.23
C ASP A 242 13.10 15.40 -0.91
N LEU A 243 13.88 14.34 -0.85
CA LEU A 243 14.57 13.88 -2.04
C LEU A 243 13.51 13.22 -2.93
N GLY A 244 13.41 13.65 -4.17
CA GLY A 244 12.53 13.02 -5.15
C GLY A 244 12.97 11.57 -5.38
N TYR A 245 12.48 10.66 -4.54
CA TYR A 245 12.77 9.23 -4.71
C TYR A 245 12.14 8.75 -6.01
N THR A 246 12.92 8.00 -6.75
CA THR A 246 12.51 7.40 -8.03
C THR A 246 12.92 5.93 -8.01
N SER A 247 11.99 5.06 -8.32
CA SER A 247 12.30 3.67 -8.66
C SER A 247 12.80 3.63 -10.09
N ALA A 248 14.00 3.13 -10.31
CA ALA A 248 14.57 2.96 -11.65
C ALA A 248 14.64 1.47 -12.00
N THR A 249 14.19 1.13 -13.20
CA THR A 249 14.29 -0.20 -13.77
C THR A 249 15.18 -0.13 -15.01
N ILE A 250 16.28 -0.88 -15.01
CA ILE A 250 17.21 -0.97 -16.14
C ILE A 250 17.24 -2.42 -16.62
N LEU A 251 16.95 -2.63 -17.88
CA LEU A 251 16.94 -3.94 -18.51
C LEU A 251 17.96 -3.97 -19.64
N VAL A 252 18.81 -4.99 -19.67
CA VAL A 252 19.82 -5.21 -20.70
C VAL A 252 19.35 -6.32 -21.63
N PRO A 253 19.55 -6.19 -22.95
CA PRO A 253 19.25 -7.26 -23.87
C PRO A 253 20.05 -8.52 -23.50
N LYS A 254 19.43 -9.67 -23.64
CA LYS A 254 20.17 -10.93 -23.49
C LYS A 254 21.14 -11.05 -24.66
N ASN A 255 22.44 -11.09 -24.39
CA ASN A 255 23.39 -11.52 -25.41
C ASN A 255 23.08 -13.00 -25.69
N GLU A 256 22.66 -13.31 -26.90
CA GLU A 256 22.70 -14.70 -27.41
C GLU A 256 24.19 -15.08 -27.49
N ALA A 257 24.63 -15.94 -26.58
CA ALA A 257 25.94 -16.56 -26.60
C ALA A 257 25.93 -17.80 -27.48
#